data_8ef66cc3d811d4e2e92ea595ef0595fa
#
_entry.id   8ef66cc3d811d4e2e92ea595ef0595fa
#
_cell.length_a   1.000
_cell.length_b   1.000
_cell.length_c   1.000
_cell.angle_alpha   90.00
_cell.angle_beta   90.00
_cell.angle_gamma   90.00
#
_symmetry.space_group_name_H-M   'P 1'
#
loop_
_entity.id
_entity.type
_entity.pdbx_description
1 polymer ?
#
loop_
_entity_poly.entity_id
_entity_poly.type
_entity_poly.pdbx_seq_one_letter_code
_entity_poly.pdbx_strand_id
1 'polypeptide(L)'
;MFISPGQKDIVDAVVLIEYDDSYLEVIEDAKTIKKFGLPSEITEDIIGNHIVFLQKAIPQAEYGNYVVSDTTTNIELFEYRPAPYKAVRILKEGNNYYYAWFCNYLIGQDKSMPIKNAFDVFGIDDASDIISITPVKTDNTWTANGKMITDKTIISNFYIEISQLTAYSFDEYHEMVFAKELKKYEEEGGGDIGSEAYTQVADDLREIMIETKEGLRFTIRYYPSYDWIDVSTTMSYYKMSPEIKEWFEINIK
;
A
#
# COMPACT_ATOMS: atom_id res chain seq x y z
N MET A 1 15.05 15.98 -9.50
CA MET A 1 15.09 17.18 -8.64
C MET A 1 16.49 17.31 -8.08
N PHE A 2 17.27 18.29 -8.57
CA PHE A 2 18.65 18.49 -8.10
C PHE A 2 18.60 19.19 -6.74
N ILE A 3 19.03 18.52 -5.68
CA ILE A 3 19.16 19.12 -4.35
C ILE A 3 20.50 19.84 -4.30
N SER A 4 20.46 21.16 -4.09
CA SER A 4 21.66 21.97 -3.83
C SER A 4 22.33 21.52 -2.54
N PRO A 5 23.68 21.46 -2.48
CA PRO A 5 24.37 21.09 -1.27
C PRO A 5 24.28 22.23 -0.25
N GLY A 6 23.41 22.09 0.75
CA GLY A 6 23.28 23.07 1.82
C GLY A 6 22.02 22.99 2.68
N GLN A 7 20.99 22.30 2.28
CA GLN A 7 19.78 22.12 3.10
C GLN A 7 19.76 20.68 3.63
N LYS A 8 20.14 20.54 4.91
CA LYS A 8 19.79 19.37 5.70
C LYS A 8 18.30 19.51 6.07
N ASP A 9 17.41 19.24 5.13
CA ASP A 9 16.08 18.78 5.49
C ASP A 9 16.28 17.37 6.05
N ILE A 10 16.09 17.23 7.36
CA ILE A 10 15.94 15.95 8.01
C ILE A 10 14.63 15.41 7.44
N VAL A 11 14.72 14.64 6.36
CA VAL A 11 13.64 13.77 5.95
C VAL A 11 13.48 12.80 7.12
N ASP A 12 12.33 12.82 7.79
CA ASP A 12 12.03 11.86 8.84
C ASP A 12 12.32 10.47 8.28
N ALA A 13 13.31 9.80 8.86
CA ALA A 13 13.76 8.52 8.36
C ALA A 13 12.67 7.50 8.64
N VAL A 14 12.11 6.94 7.58
CA VAL A 14 11.14 5.85 7.68
C VAL A 14 11.86 4.63 8.23
N VAL A 15 11.43 4.13 9.39
CA VAL A 15 11.97 2.90 9.97
C VAL A 15 11.24 1.71 9.38
N LEU A 16 11.96 0.90 8.60
CA LEU A 16 11.45 -0.34 8.04
C LEU A 16 11.99 -1.54 8.81
N ILE A 17 11.14 -2.51 9.05
CA ILE A 17 11.46 -3.79 9.67
C ILE A 17 11.14 -4.91 8.71
N GLU A 18 12.12 -5.74 8.40
CA GLU A 18 11.94 -6.94 7.60
C GLU A 18 11.43 -8.08 8.49
N TYR A 19 10.27 -8.63 8.13
CA TYR A 19 9.68 -9.76 8.83
C TYR A 19 8.76 -10.56 7.90
N ASP A 20 8.90 -11.90 7.90
CA ASP A 20 8.02 -12.83 7.16
C ASP A 20 7.88 -12.46 5.67
N ASP A 21 9.03 -12.30 4.99
CA ASP A 21 9.12 -11.90 3.57
C ASP A 21 8.36 -10.59 3.24
N SER A 22 8.29 -9.67 4.19
CA SER A 22 7.62 -8.38 4.03
C SER A 22 8.37 -7.27 4.77
N TYR A 23 8.03 -6.02 4.47
CA TYR A 23 8.44 -4.86 5.24
C TYR A 23 7.29 -4.33 6.07
N LEU A 24 7.61 -3.92 7.28
CA LEU A 24 6.72 -3.21 8.17
C LEU A 24 7.27 -1.80 8.38
N GLU A 25 6.49 -0.80 8.08
CA GLU A 25 6.81 0.60 8.35
C GLU A 25 6.34 0.98 9.75
N VAL A 26 7.25 1.51 10.56
CA VAL A 26 6.90 2.03 11.91
C VAL A 26 6.15 3.35 11.76
N ILE A 27 4.99 3.45 12.38
CA ILE A 27 4.12 4.63 12.30
C ILE A 27 4.11 5.33 13.65
N GLU A 28 4.55 6.58 13.67
CA GLU A 28 4.58 7.43 14.86
C GLU A 28 3.62 8.62 14.77
N ASP A 29 3.32 9.10 13.58
CA ASP A 29 2.48 10.28 13.43
C ASP A 29 0.97 9.99 13.56
N ALA A 30 0.30 10.85 14.32
CA ALA A 30 -1.12 10.68 14.64
C ALA A 30 -2.05 10.76 13.41
N LYS A 31 -1.62 11.41 12.31
CA LYS A 31 -2.45 11.51 11.10
C LYS A 31 -2.46 10.18 10.36
N THR A 32 -1.30 9.55 10.22
CA THR A 32 -1.15 8.24 9.59
C THR A 32 -1.83 7.16 10.42
N ILE A 33 -1.69 7.18 11.76
CA ILE A 33 -2.43 6.27 12.64
C ILE A 33 -3.94 6.36 12.38
N LYS A 34 -4.49 7.57 12.39
CA LYS A 34 -5.91 7.81 12.10
C LYS A 34 -6.30 7.41 10.68
N LYS A 35 -5.44 7.68 9.71
CA LYS A 35 -5.64 7.35 8.30
C LYS A 35 -5.86 5.85 8.11
N PHE A 36 -5.08 5.01 8.79
CA PHE A 36 -5.19 3.54 8.73
C PHE A 36 -6.32 2.96 9.61
N GLY A 37 -7.09 3.80 10.31
CA GLY A 37 -8.18 3.36 11.17
C GLY A 37 -7.73 2.83 12.52
N LEU A 38 -6.50 3.15 12.94
CA LEU A 38 -5.93 2.68 14.20
C LEU A 38 -6.28 3.61 15.36
N PRO A 39 -6.41 3.07 16.60
CA PRO A 39 -6.53 3.87 17.82
C PRO A 39 -5.33 4.81 17.99
N SER A 40 -5.57 5.99 18.58
CA SER A 40 -4.50 6.98 18.83
C SER A 40 -3.48 6.54 19.88
N GLU A 41 -3.83 5.57 20.72
CA GLU A 41 -2.99 5.06 21.80
C GLU A 41 -2.95 3.53 21.75
N ILE A 42 -1.77 2.98 22.03
CA ILE A 42 -1.59 1.53 22.18
C ILE A 42 -1.78 1.16 23.64
N THR A 43 -2.86 0.47 23.94
CA THR A 43 -3.23 0.00 25.28
C THR A 43 -3.05 -1.53 25.38
N GLU A 44 -2.95 -2.08 26.58
CA GLU A 44 -2.70 -3.51 26.79
C GLU A 44 -3.78 -4.42 26.15
N ASP A 45 -5.01 -3.95 26.06
CA ASP A 45 -6.12 -4.70 25.48
C ASP A 45 -6.02 -4.89 23.96
N ILE A 46 -5.28 -4.02 23.25
CA ILE A 46 -5.05 -4.18 21.81
C ILE A 46 -3.74 -4.91 21.47
N ILE A 47 -2.88 -5.18 22.44
CA ILE A 47 -1.65 -5.97 22.24
C ILE A 47 -2.05 -7.45 22.26
N GLY A 48 -1.79 -8.15 21.16
CA GLY A 48 -2.09 -9.57 20.97
C GLY A 48 -0.95 -10.48 21.40
N ASN A 49 -0.88 -11.65 20.77
CA ASN A 49 0.16 -12.63 21.07
C ASN A 49 1.54 -12.12 20.65
N HIS A 50 2.55 -12.49 21.42
CA HIS A 50 3.94 -12.28 21.03
C HIS A 50 4.26 -13.15 19.80
N ILE A 51 4.87 -12.55 18.78
CA ILE A 51 5.21 -13.22 17.52
C ILE A 51 6.68 -13.61 17.54
N VAL A 52 7.59 -12.65 17.70
CA VAL A 52 9.03 -12.87 17.56
C VAL A 52 9.85 -11.79 18.27
N PHE A 53 11.06 -12.17 18.67
CA PHE A 53 12.14 -11.24 19.03
C PHE A 53 13.01 -10.99 17.80
N LEU A 54 13.13 -9.75 17.38
CA LEU A 54 14.00 -9.34 16.29
C LEU A 54 15.34 -8.87 16.88
N GLN A 55 16.40 -9.64 16.65
CA GLN A 55 17.74 -9.33 17.15
C GLN A 55 18.64 -8.72 16.07
N LYS A 56 18.10 -8.24 14.96
CA LYS A 56 18.89 -7.92 13.79
C LYS A 56 19.18 -6.43 13.68
N ALA A 57 20.47 -6.07 13.66
CA ALA A 57 20.92 -4.89 12.95
C ALA A 57 20.47 -5.03 11.49
N ILE A 58 19.62 -4.16 11.02
CA ILE A 58 19.15 -4.17 9.65
C ILE A 58 20.17 -3.36 8.84
N PRO A 59 20.82 -3.93 7.80
CA PRO A 59 21.76 -3.18 7.00
C PRO A 59 21.08 -1.97 6.37
N GLN A 60 21.80 -0.86 6.29
CA GLN A 60 21.36 0.32 5.56
C GLN A 60 21.06 -0.08 4.11
N ALA A 61 19.81 0.03 3.69
CA ALA A 61 19.42 -0.29 2.32
C ALA A 61 20.07 0.73 1.38
N GLU A 62 20.77 0.26 0.35
CA GLU A 62 21.43 1.11 -0.65
C GLU A 62 20.46 1.91 -1.55
N TYR A 63 19.17 1.75 -1.37
CA TYR A 63 18.13 2.43 -2.15
C TYR A 63 17.50 3.56 -1.35
N GLY A 64 17.99 4.76 -1.60
CA GLY A 64 17.43 6.08 -1.35
C GLY A 64 16.58 6.29 -0.09
N ASN A 65 17.05 7.09 0.84
CA ASN A 65 16.32 7.71 1.97
C ASN A 65 15.68 6.81 3.06
N TYR A 66 15.89 5.52 3.05
CA TYR A 66 15.46 4.64 4.13
C TYR A 66 16.62 4.42 5.09
N VAL A 67 16.49 4.91 6.31
CA VAL A 67 17.43 4.59 7.38
C VAL A 67 16.89 3.38 8.12
N VAL A 68 17.54 2.27 7.91
CA VAL A 68 17.34 1.10 8.74
C VAL A 68 18.19 1.30 9.99
N SER A 69 17.56 1.26 11.16
CA SER A 69 18.25 1.49 12.43
C SER A 69 19.45 0.53 12.59
N ASP A 70 20.64 1.10 12.73
CA ASP A 70 21.90 0.36 12.94
C ASP A 70 22.12 -0.01 14.42
N THR A 71 21.10 0.11 15.25
CA THR A 71 21.16 -0.21 16.66
C THR A 71 20.64 -1.62 16.91
N THR A 72 21.46 -2.43 17.57
CA THR A 72 21.09 -3.74 18.15
C THR A 72 20.09 -3.54 19.29
N THR A 73 18.89 -3.13 18.96
CA THR A 73 17.79 -3.03 19.92
C THR A 73 16.99 -4.32 19.90
N ASN A 74 16.69 -4.86 21.07
CA ASN A 74 15.77 -5.96 21.21
C ASN A 74 14.36 -5.43 20.88
N ILE A 75 13.90 -5.73 19.68
CA ILE A 75 12.55 -5.40 19.21
C ILE A 75 11.69 -6.63 19.40
N GLU A 76 10.56 -6.47 20.09
CA GLU A 76 9.53 -7.49 20.19
C GLU A 76 8.37 -7.15 19.27
N LEU A 77 7.92 -8.12 18.50
CA LEU A 77 6.77 -7.97 17.60
C LEU A 77 5.57 -8.74 18.17
N PHE A 78 4.41 -8.08 18.19
CA PHE A 78 3.15 -8.64 18.68
C PHE A 78 2.07 -8.51 17.60
N GLU A 79 1.07 -9.38 17.68
CA GLU A 79 -0.16 -9.21 16.93
C GLU A 79 -0.88 -7.93 17.37
N TYR A 80 -1.59 -7.29 16.43
CA TYR A 80 -2.60 -6.29 16.75
C TYR A 80 -3.91 -7.04 17.02
N ARG A 81 -4.33 -7.15 18.29
CA ARG A 81 -5.44 -8.03 18.70
C ARG A 81 -6.77 -7.77 18.00
N PRO A 82 -7.19 -6.50 17.75
CA PRO A 82 -8.44 -6.25 17.05
C PRO A 82 -8.46 -6.79 15.61
N ALA A 83 -7.29 -6.85 14.96
CA ALA A 83 -7.12 -7.36 13.60
C ALA A 83 -5.78 -8.12 13.52
N PRO A 84 -5.75 -9.42 13.87
CA PRO A 84 -4.50 -10.20 14.00
C PRO A 84 -3.90 -10.61 12.65
N TYR A 85 -4.23 -9.86 11.61
CA TYR A 85 -3.74 -10.04 10.24
C TYR A 85 -2.37 -9.39 10.02
N LYS A 86 -1.77 -9.62 8.85
CA LYS A 86 -0.42 -9.11 8.55
C LYS A 86 -0.34 -7.58 8.42
N ALA A 87 -1.46 -6.91 8.10
CA ALA A 87 -1.50 -5.48 7.85
C ALA A 87 -0.95 -4.62 8.99
N VAL A 88 -1.16 -5.04 10.24
CA VAL A 88 -0.74 -4.29 11.42
C VAL A 88 -0.06 -5.20 12.42
N ARG A 89 1.02 -4.72 12.98
CA ARG A 89 1.71 -5.31 14.14
C ARG A 89 1.90 -4.26 15.21
N ILE A 90 2.08 -4.71 16.44
CA ILE A 90 2.55 -3.87 17.53
C ILE A 90 4.03 -4.17 17.74
N LEU A 91 4.85 -3.15 17.64
CA LEU A 91 6.28 -3.21 17.91
C LEU A 91 6.54 -2.66 19.30
N LYS A 92 7.38 -3.35 20.07
CA LYS A 92 7.88 -2.88 21.36
C LYS A 92 9.38 -2.73 21.30
N GLU A 93 9.85 -1.54 21.63
CA GLU A 93 11.27 -1.20 21.80
C GLU A 93 11.49 -0.62 23.20
N GLY A 94 12.19 -1.35 24.04
CA GLY A 94 12.32 -0.98 25.44
C GLY A 94 10.96 -0.92 26.15
N ASN A 95 10.56 0.28 26.59
CA ASN A 95 9.27 0.52 27.24
C ASN A 95 8.22 1.15 26.30
N ASN A 96 8.57 1.41 25.06
CA ASN A 96 7.71 2.09 24.11
C ASN A 96 7.03 1.09 23.16
N TYR A 97 5.80 1.42 22.77
CA TYR A 97 5.04 0.66 21.78
C TYR A 97 4.74 1.53 20.57
N TYR A 98 4.80 0.93 19.38
CA TYR A 98 4.55 1.58 18.11
C TYR A 98 3.66 0.70 17.24
N TYR A 99 2.90 1.30 16.33
CA TYR A 99 2.30 0.57 15.24
C TYR A 99 3.33 0.30 14.15
N ALA A 100 3.29 -0.90 13.60
CA ALA A 100 4.07 -1.28 12.43
C ALA A 100 3.08 -1.71 11.33
N TRP A 101 3.07 -0.97 10.23
CA TRP A 101 2.15 -1.17 9.12
C TRP A 101 2.83 -1.91 7.98
N PHE A 102 2.13 -2.88 7.43
CA PHE A 102 2.57 -3.58 6.24
C PHE A 102 2.71 -2.61 5.05
N CYS A 103 3.90 -2.46 4.50
CA CYS A 103 4.16 -1.52 3.43
C CYS A 103 4.63 -2.17 2.13
N ASN A 104 5.11 -3.41 2.17
CA ASN A 104 5.56 -4.10 0.97
C ASN A 104 5.79 -5.59 1.22
N TYR A 105 5.62 -6.41 0.16
CA TYR A 105 6.17 -7.74 0.10
C TYR A 105 7.56 -7.70 -0.53
N LEU A 106 8.47 -8.54 -0.05
CA LEU A 106 9.75 -8.82 -0.69
C LEU A 106 9.56 -9.72 -1.93
N ILE A 107 8.61 -9.36 -2.79
CA ILE A 107 8.51 -9.96 -4.11
C ILE A 107 9.42 -9.18 -5.06
N GLY A 108 10.22 -9.89 -5.84
CA GLY A 108 11.00 -9.26 -6.90
C GLY A 108 10.09 -8.51 -7.88
N GLN A 109 10.62 -7.52 -8.57
CA GLN A 109 9.87 -6.74 -9.57
C GLN A 109 9.34 -7.61 -10.72
N ASP A 110 9.95 -8.77 -10.93
CA ASP A 110 9.55 -9.79 -11.90
C ASP A 110 8.43 -10.72 -11.43
N LYS A 111 7.93 -10.56 -10.19
CA LYS A 111 6.89 -11.42 -9.60
C LYS A 111 5.58 -10.68 -9.41
N SER A 112 4.49 -11.44 -9.49
CA SER A 112 3.14 -10.95 -9.24
C SER A 112 2.49 -11.68 -8.06
N MET A 113 1.55 -10.99 -7.40
CA MET A 113 0.77 -11.55 -6.31
C MET A 113 -0.71 -11.53 -6.69
N PRO A 114 -1.44 -12.66 -6.58
CA PRO A 114 -2.89 -12.63 -6.73
C PRO A 114 -3.54 -11.63 -5.78
N ILE A 115 -4.56 -10.91 -6.24
CA ILE A 115 -5.20 -9.85 -5.43
C ILE A 115 -5.81 -10.40 -4.14
N LYS A 116 -6.24 -11.66 -4.15
CA LYS A 116 -6.72 -12.34 -2.95
C LYS A 116 -5.66 -12.34 -1.85
N ASN A 117 -4.39 -12.63 -2.19
CA ASN A 117 -3.31 -12.61 -1.21
C ASN A 117 -3.05 -11.19 -0.66
N ALA A 118 -3.27 -10.16 -1.49
CA ALA A 118 -3.20 -8.78 -1.03
C ALA A 118 -4.34 -8.46 -0.05
N PHE A 119 -5.53 -9.01 -0.27
CA PHE A 119 -6.67 -8.88 0.63
C PHE A 119 -6.50 -9.67 1.93
N ASP A 120 -5.91 -10.88 1.88
CA ASP A 120 -5.60 -11.70 3.04
C ASP A 120 -4.70 -10.96 4.06
N VAL A 121 -3.84 -10.05 3.57
CA VAL A 121 -3.03 -9.17 4.45
C VAL A 121 -3.91 -8.36 5.40
N PHE A 122 -5.09 -7.93 4.93
CA PHE A 122 -6.06 -7.13 5.68
C PHE A 122 -7.20 -7.95 6.30
N GLY A 123 -7.15 -9.26 6.16
CA GLY A 123 -8.19 -10.17 6.67
C GLY A 123 -9.50 -10.12 5.89
N ILE A 124 -9.41 -9.86 4.58
CA ILE A 124 -10.56 -9.86 3.68
C ILE A 124 -10.60 -11.23 2.97
N ASP A 125 -11.41 -12.13 3.50
CA ASP A 125 -11.65 -13.45 2.92
C ASP A 125 -12.85 -13.44 1.96
N ASP A 126 -13.82 -12.57 2.23
CA ASP A 126 -15.01 -12.39 1.39
C ASP A 126 -15.55 -10.94 1.46
N ALA A 127 -16.61 -10.67 0.69
CA ALA A 127 -17.20 -9.33 0.60
C ALA A 127 -17.76 -8.80 1.94
N SER A 128 -18.12 -9.68 2.89
CA SER A 128 -18.67 -9.26 4.19
C SER A 128 -17.62 -8.67 5.12
N ASP A 129 -16.34 -8.86 4.80
CA ASP A 129 -15.22 -8.27 5.52
C ASP A 129 -14.98 -6.80 5.13
N ILE A 130 -15.62 -6.33 4.06
CA ILE A 130 -15.58 -4.94 3.61
C ILE A 130 -16.85 -4.24 4.09
N ILE A 131 -16.69 -3.20 4.93
CA ILE A 131 -17.85 -2.42 5.42
C ILE A 131 -18.13 -1.17 4.59
N SER A 132 -17.10 -0.60 3.96
CA SER A 132 -17.29 0.55 3.08
C SER A 132 -16.21 0.66 2.00
N ILE A 133 -16.59 1.30 0.88
CA ILE A 133 -15.70 1.74 -0.19
C ILE A 133 -15.92 3.23 -0.38
N THR A 134 -14.86 4.03 -0.28
CA THR A 134 -14.97 5.49 -0.35
C THR A 134 -13.99 6.05 -1.37
N PRO A 135 -14.44 6.78 -2.42
CA PRO A 135 -13.54 7.56 -3.26
C PRO A 135 -12.78 8.58 -2.42
N VAL A 136 -11.47 8.66 -2.62
CA VAL A 136 -10.61 9.59 -1.87
C VAL A 136 -9.73 10.41 -2.81
N LYS A 137 -9.20 11.52 -2.29
CA LYS A 137 -8.23 12.33 -3.03
C LYS A 137 -6.91 11.60 -3.14
N THR A 138 -6.23 11.79 -4.26
CA THR A 138 -4.90 11.23 -4.56
C THR A 138 -3.74 12.01 -3.94
N ASP A 139 -4.01 12.85 -2.93
CA ASP A 139 -3.05 13.73 -2.25
C ASP A 139 -2.45 13.11 -0.98
N ASN A 140 -2.52 11.79 -0.83
CA ASN A 140 -2.09 11.02 0.33
C ASN A 140 -2.84 11.31 1.64
N THR A 141 -3.86 12.18 1.65
CA THR A 141 -4.64 12.47 2.86
C THR A 141 -5.77 11.49 3.10
N TRP A 142 -6.17 10.71 2.08
CA TRP A 142 -7.38 9.87 2.04
C TRP A 142 -8.66 10.62 2.42
N THR A 143 -8.67 11.91 2.14
CA THR A 143 -9.88 12.71 2.33
C THR A 143 -10.94 12.27 1.33
N ALA A 144 -12.15 11.99 1.82
CA ALA A 144 -13.26 11.57 0.96
C ALA A 144 -13.50 12.58 -0.18
N ASN A 145 -13.61 12.05 -1.40
CA ASN A 145 -13.84 12.80 -2.64
C ASN A 145 -15.05 12.26 -3.42
N GLY A 146 -16.02 11.73 -2.71
CA GLY A 146 -17.23 11.15 -3.29
C GLY A 146 -18.11 10.52 -2.23
N LYS A 147 -19.16 9.86 -2.68
CA LYS A 147 -20.12 9.18 -1.80
C LYS A 147 -19.53 7.86 -1.30
N MET A 148 -19.58 7.65 0.01
CA MET A 148 -19.28 6.36 0.62
C MET A 148 -20.30 5.30 0.19
N ILE A 149 -19.83 4.15 -0.24
CA ILE A 149 -20.60 2.97 -0.63
C ILE A 149 -20.63 2.01 0.56
N THR A 150 -21.83 1.73 1.07
CA THR A 150 -22.08 0.76 2.15
C THR A 150 -23.12 -0.29 1.75
N ASP A 151 -23.64 -0.22 0.52
CA ASP A 151 -24.57 -1.20 -0.02
C ASP A 151 -23.85 -2.54 -0.23
N LYS A 152 -24.34 -3.56 0.47
CA LYS A 152 -23.71 -4.90 0.48
C LYS A 152 -23.71 -5.55 -0.90
N THR A 153 -24.71 -5.27 -1.74
CA THR A 153 -24.80 -5.83 -3.09
C THR A 153 -23.72 -5.21 -3.99
N ILE A 154 -23.55 -3.89 -3.89
CA ILE A 154 -22.51 -3.16 -4.64
C ILE A 154 -21.12 -3.62 -4.21
N ILE A 155 -20.88 -3.77 -2.88
CA ILE A 155 -19.62 -4.27 -2.33
C ILE A 155 -19.35 -5.71 -2.75
N SER A 156 -20.38 -6.58 -2.72
CA SER A 156 -20.25 -7.98 -3.14
C SER A 156 -19.87 -8.09 -4.62
N ASN A 157 -20.49 -7.31 -5.47
CA ASN A 157 -20.14 -7.28 -6.90
C ASN A 157 -18.70 -6.80 -7.11
N PHE A 158 -18.29 -5.75 -6.40
CA PHE A 158 -16.89 -5.29 -6.42
C PHE A 158 -15.92 -6.40 -6.05
N TYR A 159 -16.15 -7.07 -4.91
CA TYR A 159 -15.26 -8.13 -4.42
C TYR A 159 -15.17 -9.31 -5.39
N ILE A 160 -16.31 -9.75 -5.96
CA ILE A 160 -16.36 -10.85 -6.92
C ILE A 160 -15.51 -10.49 -8.15
N GLU A 161 -15.71 -9.32 -8.72
CA GLU A 161 -15.03 -8.93 -9.96
C GLU A 161 -13.54 -8.66 -9.74
N ILE A 162 -13.18 -7.94 -8.66
CA ILE A 162 -11.78 -7.62 -8.40
C ILE A 162 -10.96 -8.88 -8.03
N SER A 163 -11.57 -9.84 -7.34
CA SER A 163 -10.89 -11.08 -6.91
C SER A 163 -10.47 -11.99 -8.05
N GLN A 164 -11.02 -11.80 -9.24
CA GLN A 164 -10.75 -12.61 -10.44
C GLN A 164 -9.68 -12.00 -11.34
N LEU A 165 -9.19 -10.80 -11.02
CA LEU A 165 -8.26 -10.10 -11.89
C LEU A 165 -6.92 -10.83 -12.00
N THR A 166 -6.37 -10.82 -13.21
CA THR A 166 -5.03 -11.34 -13.47
C THR A 166 -3.99 -10.41 -12.88
N ALA A 167 -3.08 -10.99 -12.11
CA ALA A 167 -1.96 -10.28 -11.52
C ALA A 167 -0.78 -10.21 -12.49
N TYR A 168 -0.13 -9.06 -12.52
CA TYR A 168 1.09 -8.80 -13.28
C TYR A 168 2.16 -8.26 -12.34
N SER A 169 3.42 -8.55 -12.65
CA SER A 169 4.55 -7.96 -11.96
C SER A 169 4.72 -6.47 -12.31
N PHE A 170 5.56 -5.78 -11.56
CA PHE A 170 5.92 -4.40 -11.90
C PHE A 170 6.56 -4.29 -13.28
N ASP A 171 7.47 -5.21 -13.63
CA ASP A 171 8.16 -5.20 -14.93
C ASP A 171 7.20 -5.42 -16.09
N GLU A 172 6.27 -6.39 -15.96
CA GLU A 172 5.23 -6.63 -16.98
C GLU A 172 4.31 -5.41 -17.16
N TYR A 173 3.84 -4.81 -16.05
CA TYR A 173 3.03 -3.60 -16.09
C TYR A 173 3.77 -2.45 -16.78
N HIS A 174 5.03 -2.22 -16.37
CA HIS A 174 5.84 -1.15 -16.90
C HIS A 174 6.07 -1.32 -18.42
N GLU A 175 6.37 -2.54 -18.87
CA GLU A 175 6.51 -2.83 -20.28
C GLU A 175 5.21 -2.56 -21.06
N MET A 176 4.07 -3.00 -20.54
CA MET A 176 2.79 -2.85 -21.24
C MET A 176 2.28 -1.40 -21.31
N VAL A 177 2.47 -0.62 -20.26
CA VAL A 177 1.96 0.76 -20.16
C VAL A 177 2.92 1.75 -20.84
N PHE A 178 4.22 1.57 -20.67
CA PHE A 178 5.22 2.53 -21.11
C PHE A 178 6.01 2.08 -22.34
N ALA A 179 5.78 0.86 -22.87
CA ALA A 179 6.59 0.29 -23.95
C ALA A 179 6.74 1.19 -25.18
N LYS A 180 5.69 1.90 -25.56
CA LYS A 180 5.72 2.81 -26.71
C LYS A 180 6.58 4.05 -26.43
N GLU A 181 6.44 4.61 -25.25
CA GLU A 181 7.15 5.81 -24.81
C GLU A 181 8.62 5.49 -24.54
N LEU A 182 8.91 4.34 -23.94
CA LEU A 182 10.28 3.86 -23.74
C LEU A 182 11.00 3.63 -25.06
N LYS A 183 10.35 2.97 -26.02
CA LYS A 183 10.93 2.75 -27.35
C LYS A 183 11.23 4.06 -28.07
N LYS A 184 10.33 5.01 -28.01
CA LYS A 184 10.52 6.36 -28.56
C LYS A 184 11.66 7.08 -27.85
N TYR A 185 11.77 6.97 -26.54
CA TYR A 185 12.87 7.51 -25.74
C TYR A 185 14.22 6.93 -26.15
N GLU A 186 14.29 5.61 -26.38
CA GLU A 186 15.50 4.94 -26.85
C GLU A 186 15.90 5.39 -28.27
N GLU A 187 14.93 5.52 -29.19
CA GLU A 187 15.16 5.94 -30.58
C GLU A 187 15.60 7.41 -30.68
N GLU A 188 15.12 8.29 -29.80
CA GLU A 188 15.43 9.73 -29.81
C GLU A 188 16.66 10.10 -28.95
N GLY A 189 17.36 9.13 -28.37
CA GLY A 189 18.62 9.34 -27.66
C GLY A 189 18.50 9.95 -26.27
N GLY A 190 17.37 9.72 -25.60
CA GLY A 190 17.16 10.11 -24.20
C GLY A 190 16.80 11.58 -24.03
N GLY A 191 15.55 11.90 -24.28
CA GLY A 191 14.92 13.18 -23.91
C GLY A 191 13.97 13.01 -22.73
N ASP A 192 13.17 14.05 -22.46
CA ASP A 192 12.22 14.12 -21.31
C ASP A 192 10.91 13.30 -21.51
N ILE A 193 10.85 12.47 -22.56
CA ILE A 193 9.64 11.72 -22.95
C ILE A 193 9.18 10.73 -21.87
N GLY A 194 10.13 10.12 -21.17
CA GLY A 194 9.81 9.25 -20.02
C GLY A 194 9.07 9.99 -18.91
N SER A 195 9.45 11.23 -18.64
CA SER A 195 8.82 12.10 -17.63
C SER A 195 7.38 12.47 -18.01
N GLU A 196 7.11 12.76 -19.29
CA GLU A 196 5.76 13.07 -19.77
C GLU A 196 4.83 11.86 -19.67
N ALA A 197 5.28 10.67 -20.07
CA ALA A 197 4.50 9.45 -19.97
C ALA A 197 4.13 9.11 -18.51
N TYR A 198 5.11 9.21 -17.60
CA TYR A 198 4.85 9.04 -16.17
C TYR A 198 3.86 10.07 -15.62
N THR A 199 3.96 11.32 -16.05
CA THR A 199 3.05 12.39 -15.64
C THR A 199 1.62 12.09 -16.10
N GLN A 200 1.43 11.67 -17.36
CA GLN A 200 0.11 11.32 -17.89
C GLN A 200 -0.54 10.16 -17.13
N VAL A 201 0.23 9.13 -16.80
CA VAL A 201 -0.27 8.00 -15.98
C VAL A 201 -0.60 8.47 -14.57
N ALA A 202 0.22 9.33 -13.96
CA ALA A 202 -0.03 9.89 -12.63
C ALA A 202 -1.28 10.78 -12.59
N ASP A 203 -1.54 11.55 -13.65
CA ASP A 203 -2.73 12.40 -13.76
C ASP A 203 -4.04 11.59 -13.90
N ASP A 204 -3.94 10.37 -14.46
CA ASP A 204 -5.08 9.45 -14.58
C ASP A 204 -5.41 8.71 -13.28
N LEU A 205 -4.53 8.75 -12.30
CA LEU A 205 -4.69 8.06 -11.02
C LEU A 205 -5.95 8.48 -10.27
N ARG A 206 -6.70 7.49 -9.82
CA ARG A 206 -7.82 7.62 -8.89
C ARG A 206 -7.62 6.66 -7.73
N GLU A 207 -8.17 6.98 -6.58
CA GLU A 207 -8.07 6.15 -5.38
C GLU A 207 -9.43 5.89 -4.75
N ILE A 208 -9.61 4.66 -4.28
CA ILE A 208 -10.68 4.29 -3.36
C ILE A 208 -10.06 3.78 -2.07
N MET A 209 -10.65 4.15 -0.96
CA MET A 209 -10.32 3.62 0.36
C MET A 209 -11.28 2.47 0.69
N ILE A 210 -10.72 1.35 1.08
CA ILE A 210 -11.45 0.19 1.61
C ILE A 210 -11.37 0.26 3.13
N GLU A 211 -12.50 0.05 3.81
CA GLU A 211 -12.55 -0.11 5.26
C GLU A 211 -13.04 -1.52 5.60
N THR A 212 -12.25 -2.24 6.41
CA THR A 212 -12.57 -3.60 6.84
C THR A 212 -13.50 -3.63 8.04
N LYS A 213 -14.07 -4.79 8.35
CA LYS A 213 -14.95 -4.97 9.52
C LYS A 213 -14.25 -4.71 10.85
N GLU A 214 -12.92 -4.84 10.92
CA GLU A 214 -12.09 -4.51 12.07
C GLU A 214 -11.68 -3.03 12.11
N GLY A 215 -12.13 -2.23 11.15
CA GLY A 215 -11.85 -0.80 11.05
C GLY A 215 -10.52 -0.43 10.41
N LEU A 216 -9.75 -1.40 9.89
CA LEU A 216 -8.54 -1.11 9.13
C LEU A 216 -8.89 -0.46 7.79
N ARG A 217 -8.04 0.45 7.33
CA ARG A 217 -8.22 1.17 6.07
C ARG A 217 -6.98 1.08 5.21
N PHE A 218 -7.17 0.84 3.91
CA PHE A 218 -6.11 0.89 2.91
C PHE A 218 -6.68 1.39 1.58
N THR A 219 -5.82 1.70 0.60
CA THR A 219 -6.29 2.19 -0.70
C THR A 219 -6.01 1.19 -1.82
N ILE A 220 -6.94 1.22 -2.76
CA ILE A 220 -6.76 0.66 -4.09
C ILE A 220 -6.68 1.83 -5.05
N ARG A 221 -5.62 1.85 -5.85
CA ARG A 221 -5.41 2.83 -6.90
C ARG A 221 -5.88 2.23 -8.23
N TYR A 222 -6.48 3.05 -9.08
CA TYR A 222 -6.86 2.62 -10.41
C TYR A 222 -6.63 3.72 -11.43
N TYR A 223 -6.41 3.30 -12.66
CA TYR A 223 -6.03 4.15 -13.79
C TYR A 223 -7.04 3.92 -14.92
N PRO A 224 -8.13 4.72 -14.99
CA PRO A 224 -9.26 4.51 -15.90
C PRO A 224 -8.89 4.41 -17.38
N SER A 225 -7.96 5.28 -17.84
CA SER A 225 -7.55 5.35 -19.25
C SER A 225 -6.61 4.21 -19.65
N TYR A 226 -6.00 3.55 -18.68
CA TYR A 226 -5.04 2.47 -18.91
C TYR A 226 -5.58 1.09 -18.54
N ASP A 227 -6.77 1.01 -17.92
CA ASP A 227 -7.41 -0.23 -17.46
C ASP A 227 -6.58 -1.02 -16.43
N TRP A 228 -5.92 -0.31 -15.48
CA TRP A 228 -5.09 -0.93 -14.46
C TRP A 228 -5.52 -0.56 -13.04
N ILE A 229 -5.25 -1.51 -12.14
CA ILE A 229 -5.42 -1.37 -10.68
C ILE A 229 -4.12 -1.75 -10.01
N ASP A 230 -3.77 -1.08 -8.90
CA ASP A 230 -2.82 -1.57 -7.92
C ASP A 230 -3.38 -1.47 -6.49
N VAL A 231 -2.90 -2.32 -5.62
CA VAL A 231 -3.16 -2.24 -4.18
C VAL A 231 -1.95 -1.59 -3.55
N SER A 232 -2.13 -0.47 -2.87
CA SER A 232 -1.07 0.43 -2.40
C SER A 232 0.02 -0.21 -1.52
N THR A 233 -0.23 -1.40 -1.02
CA THR A 233 0.67 -2.15 -0.14
C THR A 233 1.40 -3.31 -0.82
N THR A 234 1.14 -3.54 -2.10
CA THR A 234 1.78 -4.60 -2.89
C THR A 234 2.55 -4.03 -4.07
N MET A 235 3.44 -4.81 -4.65
CA MET A 235 4.17 -4.47 -5.87
C MET A 235 3.51 -5.10 -7.11
N SER A 236 2.24 -5.46 -7.02
CA SER A 236 1.52 -6.13 -8.10
C SER A 236 0.46 -5.24 -8.71
N TYR A 237 0.28 -5.40 -10.00
CA TYR A 237 -0.67 -4.67 -10.82
C TYR A 237 -1.70 -5.64 -11.39
N TYR A 238 -2.92 -5.15 -11.58
CA TYR A 238 -4.03 -5.98 -12.04
C TYR A 238 -4.71 -5.29 -13.19
N LYS A 239 -4.87 -6.02 -14.31
CA LYS A 239 -5.58 -5.49 -15.46
C LYS A 239 -7.08 -5.57 -15.21
N MET A 240 -7.79 -4.44 -15.38
CA MET A 240 -9.24 -4.39 -15.22
C MET A 240 -9.95 -5.25 -16.25
N SER A 241 -10.93 -6.03 -15.80
CA SER A 241 -11.93 -6.63 -16.66
C SER A 241 -12.96 -5.57 -17.10
N PRO A 242 -13.73 -5.80 -18.16
CA PRO A 242 -14.84 -4.93 -18.53
C PRO A 242 -15.84 -4.72 -17.39
N GLU A 243 -16.11 -5.76 -16.60
CA GLU A 243 -17.06 -5.76 -15.50
C GLU A 243 -16.59 -4.87 -14.34
N ILE A 244 -15.32 -4.95 -13.94
CA ILE A 244 -14.79 -4.08 -12.88
C ILE A 244 -14.67 -2.63 -13.36
N LYS A 245 -14.35 -2.42 -14.64
CA LYS A 245 -14.34 -1.07 -15.23
C LYS A 245 -15.73 -0.44 -15.19
N GLU A 246 -16.75 -1.16 -15.64
CA GLU A 246 -18.15 -0.73 -15.54
C GLU A 246 -18.55 -0.45 -14.08
N TRP A 247 -18.11 -1.29 -13.15
CA TRP A 247 -18.37 -1.06 -11.73
C TRP A 247 -17.81 0.30 -11.26
N PHE A 248 -16.56 0.65 -11.62
CA PHE A 248 -15.96 1.95 -11.29
C PHE A 248 -16.74 3.11 -11.94
N GLU A 249 -17.08 3.01 -13.22
CA GLU A 249 -17.81 4.05 -13.96
C GLU A 249 -19.18 4.35 -13.34
N ILE A 250 -19.88 3.33 -12.85
CA ILE A 250 -21.21 3.46 -12.24
C ILE A 250 -21.14 4.00 -10.82
N ASN A 251 -20.20 3.51 -10.01
CA ASN A 251 -20.23 3.68 -8.56
C ASN A 251 -19.26 4.74 -8.04
N ILE A 252 -18.21 5.09 -8.79
CA ILE A 252 -17.20 6.08 -8.40
C ILE A 252 -17.37 7.33 -9.27
N LYS A 253 -17.91 8.39 -8.64
CA LYS A 253 -18.19 9.68 -9.33
C LYS A 253 -17.58 10.82 -8.55
#